data_2febfe0aace71b37a1c47bfa238354f2
#
_entry.id   2febfe0aace71b37a1c47bfa238354f2
#
_cell.length_a   1.000
_cell.length_b   1.000
_cell.length_c   1.000
_cell.angle_alpha   90.00
_cell.angle_beta   90.00
_cell.angle_gamma   90.00
#
_symmetry.space_group_name_H-M   'P 1'
#
loop_
_entity.id
_entity.type
_entity.pdbx_description
1 polymer ?
#
loop_
_entity_poly.entity_id
_entity_poly.type
_entity_poly.pdbx_seq_one_letter_code
_entity_poly.pdbx_strand_id
1 'polypeptide(L)'
;PKTVHISGAVDAFYHALADRLHRAGAILTDDPNEAEVIVGIGDGASGDVAIVPAHVEHGEADLVIRIHDLLVPEGAIEWGSEVIHEWADWVRDGAEGIHPPDIEARHWVHIRDATDALALLILSDTDAAIQGVIDMSGRRAWTPKSVLDEMTLLWSRFTNALHHSHTIHSLTDNPSPASSSYRLK
;
A
#
# COMPACT_ATOMS: atom_id res chain seq x y z
N PRO A 1 -8.32 -10.10 -22.10
CA PRO A 1 -7.36 -9.86 -21.03
C PRO A 1 -6.05 -9.38 -21.63
N LYS A 2 -5.46 -8.30 -21.06
CA LYS A 2 -4.14 -7.82 -21.49
C LYS A 2 -3.04 -8.69 -20.91
N THR A 3 -2.00 -8.95 -21.71
CA THR A 3 -0.77 -9.61 -21.24
C THR A 3 0.20 -8.55 -20.76
N VAL A 4 0.66 -8.65 -19.51
CA VAL A 4 1.50 -7.63 -18.84
C VAL A 4 2.79 -8.28 -18.38
N HIS A 5 3.92 -7.64 -18.71
CA HIS A 5 5.23 -7.93 -18.14
C HIS A 5 5.59 -6.86 -17.12
N ILE A 6 6.02 -7.28 -15.92
CA ILE A 6 6.49 -6.37 -14.88
C ILE A 6 7.98 -6.58 -14.67
N SER A 7 8.76 -5.51 -14.79
CA SER A 7 10.19 -5.51 -14.54
C SER A 7 10.56 -4.58 -13.39
N GLY A 8 11.65 -4.88 -12.69
CA GLY A 8 12.16 -4.08 -11.57
C GLY A 8 12.50 -4.92 -10.34
N ALA A 9 12.74 -4.28 -9.22
CA ALA A 9 13.02 -4.96 -7.97
C ALA A 9 11.78 -5.71 -7.46
N VAL A 10 11.97 -6.98 -7.10
CA VAL A 10 10.89 -7.83 -6.56
C VAL A 10 10.73 -7.55 -5.07
N ASP A 11 9.98 -6.51 -4.75
CA ASP A 11 9.67 -6.05 -3.40
C ASP A 11 8.16 -6.19 -3.07
N ALA A 12 7.74 -5.67 -1.93
CA ALA A 12 6.34 -5.70 -1.51
C ALA A 12 5.42 -4.94 -2.50
N PHE A 13 5.91 -3.86 -3.12
CA PHE A 13 5.13 -3.13 -4.12
C PHE A 13 4.96 -3.93 -5.41
N TYR A 14 6.03 -4.56 -5.89
CA TYR A 14 5.98 -5.47 -7.04
C TYR A 14 4.91 -6.55 -6.83
N HIS A 15 4.97 -7.26 -5.70
CA HIS A 15 4.01 -8.33 -5.39
C HIS A 15 2.58 -7.82 -5.29
N ALA A 16 2.36 -6.66 -4.66
CA ALA A 16 1.03 -6.07 -4.55
C ALA A 16 0.44 -5.67 -5.90
N LEU A 17 1.27 -5.10 -6.79
CA LEU A 17 0.83 -4.71 -8.14
C LEU A 17 0.56 -5.95 -9.00
N ALA A 18 1.44 -6.96 -8.97
CA ALA A 18 1.26 -8.20 -9.71
C ALA A 18 -0.03 -8.93 -9.30
N ASP A 19 -0.27 -9.07 -7.99
CA ASP A 19 -1.50 -9.68 -7.46
C ASP A 19 -2.74 -8.87 -7.88
N ARG A 20 -2.66 -7.54 -7.83
CA ARG A 20 -3.78 -6.67 -8.21
C ARG A 20 -4.10 -6.74 -9.70
N LEU A 21 -3.09 -6.73 -10.57
CA LEU A 21 -3.26 -6.89 -12.02
C LEU A 21 -3.86 -8.25 -12.36
N HIS A 22 -3.36 -9.32 -11.75
CA HIS A 22 -3.89 -10.66 -11.93
C HIS A 22 -5.39 -10.74 -11.54
N ARG A 23 -5.76 -10.21 -10.38
CA ARG A 23 -7.16 -10.15 -9.93
C ARG A 23 -8.03 -9.26 -10.83
N ALA A 24 -7.46 -8.28 -11.50
CA ALA A 24 -8.15 -7.45 -12.46
C ALA A 24 -8.31 -8.12 -13.85
N GLY A 25 -7.79 -9.35 -14.01
CA GLY A 25 -7.92 -10.16 -15.20
C GLY A 25 -6.77 -10.03 -16.19
N ALA A 26 -5.64 -9.44 -15.80
CA ALA A 26 -4.41 -9.47 -16.59
C ALA A 26 -3.80 -10.87 -16.61
N ILE A 27 -3.12 -11.20 -17.71
CA ILE A 27 -2.23 -12.35 -17.83
C ILE A 27 -0.81 -11.82 -17.60
N LEU A 28 -0.15 -12.29 -16.53
CA LEU A 28 1.24 -11.94 -16.28
C LEU A 28 2.18 -12.86 -17.04
N THR A 29 3.22 -12.30 -17.66
CA THR A 29 4.25 -13.05 -18.39
C THR A 29 5.65 -12.62 -17.95
N ASP A 30 6.58 -13.59 -17.92
CA ASP A 30 7.99 -13.31 -17.65
C ASP A 30 8.74 -12.90 -18.93
N ASP A 31 8.18 -13.15 -20.12
CA ASP A 31 8.78 -12.75 -21.39
C ASP A 31 8.22 -11.40 -21.86
N PRO A 32 9.05 -10.34 -21.91
CA PRO A 32 8.62 -9.03 -22.38
C PRO A 32 8.15 -9.04 -23.85
N ASN A 33 8.61 -10.00 -24.66
CA ASN A 33 8.17 -10.08 -26.07
C ASN A 33 6.75 -10.63 -26.26
N GLU A 34 6.21 -11.28 -25.24
CA GLU A 34 4.83 -11.77 -25.22
C GLU A 34 3.86 -10.75 -24.58
N ALA A 35 4.38 -9.68 -24.00
CA ALA A 35 3.58 -8.70 -23.33
C ALA A 35 2.95 -7.69 -24.29
N GLU A 36 1.68 -7.35 -24.05
CA GLU A 36 1.00 -6.22 -24.69
C GLU A 36 1.33 -4.89 -23.98
N VAL A 37 1.73 -4.97 -22.70
CA VAL A 37 2.14 -3.82 -21.88
C VAL A 37 3.34 -4.20 -21.04
N ILE A 38 4.39 -3.40 -21.13
CA ILE A 38 5.60 -3.51 -20.31
C ILE A 38 5.56 -2.45 -19.21
N VAL A 39 5.60 -2.89 -17.96
CA VAL A 39 5.59 -2.03 -16.76
C VAL A 39 6.92 -2.12 -16.05
N GLY A 40 7.66 -1.03 -16.01
CA GLY A 40 8.87 -0.90 -15.18
C GLY A 40 8.56 -0.34 -13.80
N ILE A 41 9.25 -0.83 -12.77
CA ILE A 41 9.08 -0.38 -11.37
C ILE A 41 10.42 0.00 -10.76
N GLY A 42 10.45 1.12 -10.03
CA GLY A 42 11.59 1.58 -9.25
C GLY A 42 12.56 2.48 -10.00
N ASP A 43 13.77 2.62 -9.47
CA ASP A 43 14.80 3.48 -10.04
C ASP A 43 15.20 3.03 -11.45
N GLY A 44 15.25 3.98 -12.39
CA GLY A 44 15.54 3.71 -13.79
C GLY A 44 14.47 2.93 -14.56
N ALA A 45 13.27 2.77 -14.00
CA ALA A 45 12.16 2.04 -14.62
C ALA A 45 11.86 2.56 -16.04
N SER A 46 11.64 1.62 -16.96
CA SER A 46 11.36 1.88 -18.39
C SER A 46 10.32 0.92 -18.94
N GLY A 47 9.74 1.22 -20.09
CA GLY A 47 8.72 0.42 -20.77
C GLY A 47 7.57 1.28 -21.27
N ASP A 48 6.39 0.71 -21.49
CA ASP A 48 5.21 1.48 -21.84
C ASP A 48 4.76 2.33 -20.64
N VAL A 49 4.88 1.77 -19.43
CA VAL A 49 4.58 2.44 -18.17
C VAL A 49 5.76 2.31 -17.22
N ALA A 50 6.29 3.44 -16.73
CA ALA A 50 7.28 3.47 -15.65
C ALA A 50 6.62 3.95 -14.36
N ILE A 51 6.78 3.21 -13.27
CA ILE A 51 6.25 3.55 -11.95
C ILE A 51 7.45 3.75 -11.02
N VAL A 52 7.62 4.96 -10.56
CA VAL A 52 8.81 5.35 -9.78
C VAL A 52 8.43 6.09 -8.49
N PRO A 53 9.23 5.97 -7.43
CA PRO A 53 9.17 6.93 -6.33
C PRO A 53 9.44 8.35 -6.87
N ALA A 54 8.73 9.34 -6.35
CA ALA A 54 8.81 10.71 -6.90
C ALA A 54 10.20 11.36 -6.83
N HIS A 55 11.10 10.82 -6.02
CA HIS A 55 12.46 11.34 -5.79
C HIS A 55 13.54 10.64 -6.63
N VAL A 56 13.19 9.62 -7.42
CA VAL A 56 14.15 8.91 -8.28
C VAL A 56 13.90 9.21 -9.76
N GLU A 57 14.90 8.90 -10.57
CA GLU A 57 14.83 9.08 -12.01
C GLU A 57 14.14 7.87 -12.68
N HIS A 58 13.59 8.10 -13.87
CA HIS A 58 13.00 7.06 -14.71
C HIS A 58 13.77 6.97 -16.03
N GLY A 59 13.68 5.81 -16.67
CA GLY A 59 14.14 5.60 -18.04
C GLY A 59 13.11 6.08 -19.08
N GLU A 60 13.22 5.58 -20.29
CA GLU A 60 12.27 5.87 -21.36
C GLU A 60 10.96 5.13 -21.12
N ALA A 61 9.86 5.87 -21.13
CA ALA A 61 8.51 5.34 -21.01
C ALA A 61 7.48 6.29 -21.64
N ASP A 62 6.40 5.74 -22.18
CA ASP A 62 5.30 6.53 -22.73
C ASP A 62 4.52 7.21 -21.60
N LEU A 63 4.28 6.50 -20.51
CA LEU A 63 3.65 6.99 -19.29
C LEU A 63 4.56 6.81 -18.10
N VAL A 64 4.84 7.89 -17.39
CA VAL A 64 5.59 7.87 -16.13
C VAL A 64 4.66 8.20 -14.98
N ILE A 65 4.58 7.33 -13.98
CA ILE A 65 3.80 7.56 -12.77
C ILE A 65 4.75 7.71 -11.59
N ARG A 66 4.84 8.94 -11.09
CA ARG A 66 5.64 9.27 -9.91
C ARG A 66 4.77 9.18 -8.67
N ILE A 67 5.10 8.25 -7.76
CA ILE A 67 4.34 8.08 -6.52
C ILE A 67 5.03 8.82 -5.39
N HIS A 68 4.27 9.72 -4.75
CA HIS A 68 4.68 10.44 -3.56
C HIS A 68 4.18 9.72 -2.31
N ASP A 69 5.02 9.62 -1.28
CA ASP A 69 4.64 9.18 0.07
C ASP A 69 3.83 7.86 0.08
N LEU A 70 4.34 6.81 -0.57
CA LEU A 70 3.68 5.51 -0.59
C LEU A 70 3.82 4.81 0.77
N LEU A 71 2.69 4.45 1.37
CA LEU A 71 2.66 3.62 2.57
C LEU A 71 2.68 2.14 2.18
N VAL A 72 3.82 1.49 2.44
CA VAL A 72 4.01 0.06 2.28
C VAL A 72 4.08 -0.58 3.68
N PRO A 73 3.07 -1.34 4.12
CA PRO A 73 3.01 -1.87 5.50
C PRO A 73 4.18 -2.77 5.90
N GLU A 74 4.75 -3.50 4.95
CA GLU A 74 5.88 -4.42 5.22
C GLU A 74 7.24 -3.73 5.14
N GLY A 75 7.25 -2.43 4.91
CA GLY A 75 8.45 -1.62 4.75
C GLY A 75 9.07 -1.77 3.36
N ALA A 76 9.23 -0.64 2.70
CA ALA A 76 10.02 -0.51 1.49
C ALA A 76 10.67 0.86 1.55
N ILE A 77 11.95 0.88 1.90
CA ILE A 77 12.76 2.08 2.10
C ILE A 77 12.69 2.98 0.86
N GLU A 78 12.80 2.37 -0.31
CA GLU A 78 12.81 3.07 -1.61
C GLU A 78 11.52 3.89 -1.87
N TRP A 79 10.40 3.51 -1.26
CA TRP A 79 9.11 4.17 -1.43
C TRP A 79 8.79 5.24 -0.38
N GLY A 80 9.74 5.53 0.55
CA GLY A 80 9.63 6.63 1.50
C GLY A 80 8.77 6.37 2.73
N SER A 81 8.47 5.11 3.05
CA SER A 81 7.62 4.74 4.19
C SER A 81 8.34 4.57 5.53
N GLU A 82 9.66 4.74 5.60
CA GLU A 82 10.47 4.53 6.81
C GLU A 82 9.94 5.28 8.02
N VAL A 83 9.66 6.56 7.86
CA VAL A 83 9.22 7.42 8.98
C VAL A 83 7.90 6.94 9.60
N ILE A 84 7.02 6.35 8.80
CA ILE A 84 5.75 5.77 9.28
C ILE A 84 6.03 4.55 10.17
N HIS A 85 7.01 3.73 9.82
CA HIS A 85 7.40 2.58 10.63
C HIS A 85 8.03 3.01 11.95
N GLU A 86 8.92 4.01 11.92
CA GLU A 86 9.48 4.58 13.15
C GLU A 86 8.39 5.13 14.09
N TRP A 87 7.39 5.81 13.54
CA TRP A 87 6.26 6.29 14.33
C TRP A 87 5.39 5.17 14.88
N ALA A 88 5.14 4.12 14.09
CA ALA A 88 4.37 2.96 14.52
C ALA A 88 5.09 2.21 15.66
N ASP A 89 6.40 2.03 15.56
CA ASP A 89 7.22 1.40 16.58
C ASP A 89 7.21 2.24 17.87
N TRP A 90 7.38 3.54 17.77
CA TRP A 90 7.32 4.43 18.91
C TRP A 90 5.97 4.39 19.66
N VAL A 91 4.86 4.38 18.91
CA VAL A 91 3.51 4.23 19.51
C VAL A 91 3.34 2.86 20.15
N ARG A 92 3.82 1.78 19.50
CA ARG A 92 3.74 0.43 20.03
C ARG A 92 4.52 0.28 21.34
N ASP A 93 5.65 0.94 21.46
CA ASP A 93 6.52 0.92 22.64
C ASP A 93 6.04 1.86 23.76
N GLY A 94 4.81 2.37 23.67
CA GLY A 94 4.15 3.18 24.69
C GLY A 94 4.44 4.67 24.61
N ALA A 95 4.92 5.13 23.46
CA ALA A 95 5.32 6.52 23.22
C ALA A 95 6.43 7.02 24.17
N GLU A 96 7.30 6.11 24.56
CA GLU A 96 8.46 6.37 25.41
C GLU A 96 9.75 6.53 24.59
N GLY A 97 10.74 7.17 25.17
CA GLY A 97 12.04 7.37 24.53
C GLY A 97 12.15 8.62 23.66
N ILE A 98 12.96 8.55 22.60
CA ILE A 98 13.20 9.69 21.70
C ILE A 98 11.96 9.87 20.80
N HIS A 99 11.40 11.07 20.80
CA HIS A 99 10.29 11.43 19.93
C HIS A 99 10.71 11.25 18.46
N PRO A 100 9.88 10.61 17.62
CA PRO A 100 10.15 10.46 16.19
C PRO A 100 10.34 11.84 15.50
N PRO A 101 11.07 11.85 14.37
CA PRO A 101 11.37 13.09 13.67
C PRO A 101 10.11 13.85 13.28
N ASP A 102 10.13 15.17 13.50
CA ASP A 102 9.12 16.07 12.98
C ASP A 102 9.48 16.41 11.52
N ILE A 103 8.59 16.07 10.62
CA ILE A 103 8.76 16.31 9.18
C ILE A 103 7.62 17.18 8.66
N GLU A 104 7.76 17.67 7.45
CA GLU A 104 6.67 18.36 6.77
C GLU A 104 5.44 17.43 6.55
N ALA A 105 4.27 18.05 6.45
CA ALA A 105 3.05 17.29 6.16
C ALA A 105 3.18 16.55 4.83
N ARG A 106 2.76 15.30 4.79
CA ARG A 106 2.85 14.43 3.63
C ARG A 106 1.48 13.96 3.17
N HIS A 107 1.41 13.56 1.91
CA HIS A 107 0.19 13.07 1.25
C HIS A 107 0.25 11.56 1.07
N TRP A 108 0.22 10.81 2.16
CA TRP A 108 0.33 9.36 2.15
C TRP A 108 -0.75 8.69 1.30
N VAL A 109 -0.33 7.80 0.42
CA VAL A 109 -1.20 6.89 -0.32
C VAL A 109 -0.89 5.46 0.10
N HIS A 110 -1.91 4.70 0.44
CA HIS A 110 -1.73 3.29 0.82
C HIS A 110 -1.44 2.45 -0.43
N ILE A 111 -0.55 1.47 -0.32
CA ILE A 111 -0.15 0.58 -1.42
C ILE A 111 -1.36 -0.04 -2.14
N ARG A 112 -2.41 -0.40 -1.41
CA ARG A 112 -3.63 -0.97 -1.98
C ARG A 112 -4.35 0.03 -2.89
N ASP A 113 -4.52 1.26 -2.45
CA ASP A 113 -5.19 2.30 -3.23
C ASP A 113 -4.36 2.67 -4.47
N ALA A 114 -3.03 2.74 -4.30
CA ALA A 114 -2.11 2.98 -5.41
C ALA A 114 -2.20 1.85 -6.45
N THR A 115 -2.11 0.59 -6.03
CA THR A 115 -2.18 -0.55 -6.97
C THR A 115 -3.55 -0.69 -7.61
N ASP A 116 -4.63 -0.33 -6.93
CA ASP A 116 -5.97 -0.28 -7.52
C ASP A 116 -6.05 0.75 -8.64
N ALA A 117 -5.56 1.96 -8.44
CA ALA A 117 -5.52 3.01 -9.45
C ALA A 117 -4.60 2.64 -10.63
N LEU A 118 -3.40 2.08 -10.33
CA LEU A 118 -2.45 1.63 -11.34
C LEU A 118 -3.03 0.52 -12.22
N ALA A 119 -3.69 -0.48 -11.64
CA ALA A 119 -4.33 -1.54 -12.40
C ALA A 119 -5.40 -0.99 -13.36
N LEU A 120 -6.17 -0.01 -12.94
CA LEU A 120 -7.15 0.66 -13.81
C LEU A 120 -6.46 1.39 -14.97
N LEU A 121 -5.36 2.11 -14.72
CA LEU A 121 -4.60 2.82 -15.76
C LEU A 121 -3.96 1.86 -16.76
N ILE A 122 -3.28 0.81 -16.27
CA ILE A 122 -2.56 -0.16 -17.11
C ILE A 122 -3.52 -0.98 -17.97
N LEU A 123 -4.67 -1.35 -17.42
CA LEU A 123 -5.64 -2.22 -18.10
C LEU A 123 -6.72 -1.45 -18.86
N SER A 124 -6.73 -0.11 -18.78
CA SER A 124 -7.70 0.68 -19.54
C SER A 124 -7.50 0.51 -21.06
N ASP A 125 -8.61 0.37 -21.80
CA ASP A 125 -8.64 0.30 -23.27
C ASP A 125 -8.94 1.67 -23.87
N THR A 126 -8.56 2.75 -23.19
CA THR A 126 -8.81 4.10 -23.70
C THR A 126 -7.98 4.34 -24.96
N ASP A 127 -8.63 4.57 -26.09
CA ASP A 127 -7.99 4.92 -27.39
C ASP A 127 -7.11 6.19 -27.30
N ALA A 128 -7.26 6.99 -26.26
CA ALA A 128 -6.35 8.06 -25.90
C ALA A 128 -5.34 7.51 -24.88
N ALA A 129 -4.24 6.95 -25.37
CA ALA A 129 -3.12 6.58 -24.51
C ALA A 129 -2.72 7.80 -23.67
N ILE A 130 -2.88 7.68 -22.35
CA ILE A 130 -2.40 8.70 -21.42
C ILE A 130 -0.88 8.65 -21.51
N GLN A 131 -0.27 9.76 -21.95
CA GLN A 131 1.18 9.86 -22.11
C GLN A 131 1.73 10.98 -21.22
N GLY A 132 3.03 10.89 -20.93
CA GLY A 132 3.72 11.90 -20.16
C GLY A 132 3.87 11.53 -18.69
N VAL A 133 3.95 12.53 -17.83
CA VAL A 133 4.24 12.31 -16.40
C VAL A 133 3.01 12.63 -15.58
N ILE A 134 2.64 11.70 -14.70
CA ILE A 134 1.55 11.83 -13.73
C ILE A 134 2.12 11.71 -12.32
N ASP A 135 1.74 12.63 -11.44
CA ASP A 135 2.04 12.54 -10.02
C ASP A 135 0.86 11.88 -9.28
N MET A 136 1.18 10.84 -8.50
CA MET A 136 0.22 10.14 -7.65
C MET A 136 0.54 10.39 -6.19
N SER A 137 -0.45 10.88 -5.44
CA SER A 137 -0.34 11.13 -4.00
C SER A 137 -1.67 10.94 -3.29
N GLY A 138 -1.63 10.81 -1.98
CA GLY A 138 -2.85 10.79 -1.17
C GLY A 138 -3.60 12.11 -1.21
N ARG A 139 -4.92 12.04 -1.08
CA ARG A 139 -5.79 13.21 -1.16
C ARG A 139 -5.63 14.20 0.00
N ARG A 140 -5.30 13.69 1.19
CA ARG A 140 -5.21 14.47 2.43
C ARG A 140 -3.77 14.70 2.84
N ALA A 141 -3.43 15.93 3.19
CA ALA A 141 -2.18 16.24 3.89
C ALA A 141 -2.26 15.76 5.35
N TRP A 142 -1.29 14.99 5.77
CA TRP A 142 -1.14 14.48 7.13
C TRP A 142 0.06 15.14 7.80
N THR A 143 -0.18 15.88 8.86
CA THR A 143 0.92 16.36 9.73
C THR A 143 1.43 15.21 10.60
N PRO A 144 2.70 15.22 11.05
CA PRO A 144 3.24 14.22 11.97
C PRO A 144 2.34 14.01 13.19
N LYS A 145 1.89 15.11 13.79
CA LYS A 145 0.97 15.05 14.93
C LYS A 145 -0.32 14.28 14.60
N SER A 146 -0.94 14.56 13.45
CA SER A 146 -2.21 13.90 13.08
C SER A 146 -2.04 12.42 12.82
N VAL A 147 -0.88 12.01 12.29
CA VAL A 147 -0.55 10.58 12.09
C VAL A 147 -0.34 9.89 13.44
N LEU A 148 0.44 10.48 14.35
CA LEU A 148 0.71 9.91 15.66
C LEU A 148 -0.57 9.82 16.51
N ASP A 149 -1.42 10.84 16.48
CA ASP A 149 -2.72 10.82 17.17
C ASP A 149 -3.59 9.64 16.67
N GLU A 150 -3.66 9.45 15.34
CA GLU A 150 -4.43 8.33 14.74
C GLU A 150 -3.82 6.97 15.06
N MET A 151 -2.50 6.82 14.95
CA MET A 151 -1.80 5.58 15.31
C MET A 151 -2.02 5.21 16.78
N THR A 152 -1.93 6.18 17.68
CA THR A 152 -2.17 5.97 19.11
C THR A 152 -3.60 5.51 19.37
N LEU A 153 -4.57 6.11 18.69
CA LEU A 153 -5.97 5.71 18.79
C LEU A 153 -6.20 4.30 18.28
N LEU A 154 -5.64 3.96 17.11
CA LEU A 154 -5.76 2.63 16.52
C LEU A 154 -5.07 1.56 17.39
N TRP A 155 -3.89 1.86 17.93
CA TRP A 155 -3.18 0.96 18.83
C TRP A 155 -3.97 0.70 20.13
N SER A 156 -4.54 1.75 20.72
CA SER A 156 -5.39 1.62 21.89
C SER A 156 -6.63 0.76 21.61
N ARG A 157 -7.28 0.92 20.46
CA ARG A 157 -8.42 0.09 20.06
C ARG A 157 -8.03 -1.37 19.84
N PHE A 158 -6.89 -1.60 19.20
CA PHE A 158 -6.36 -2.94 18.97
C PHE A 158 -6.04 -3.66 20.28
N THR A 159 -5.33 -3.02 21.20
CA THR A 159 -4.99 -3.61 22.50
C THR A 159 -6.23 -3.88 23.35
N ASN A 160 -7.21 -2.97 23.34
CA ASN A 160 -8.49 -3.19 24.01
C ASN A 160 -9.25 -4.37 23.40
N ALA A 161 -9.28 -4.52 22.08
CA ALA A 161 -9.91 -5.65 21.40
C ALA A 161 -9.26 -6.99 21.77
N LEU A 162 -7.92 -7.03 21.89
CA LEU A 162 -7.20 -8.20 22.36
C LEU A 162 -7.59 -8.57 23.81
N HIS A 163 -7.68 -7.59 24.70
CA HIS A 163 -8.12 -7.84 26.07
C HIS A 163 -9.56 -8.38 26.13
N HIS A 164 -10.45 -7.86 25.31
CA HIS A 164 -11.83 -8.37 25.23
C HIS A 164 -11.90 -9.78 24.65
N SER A 165 -11.06 -10.12 23.67
CA SER A 165 -11.01 -11.48 23.11
C SER A 165 -10.57 -12.50 24.16
N HIS A 166 -9.61 -12.15 25.03
CA HIS A 166 -9.23 -12.99 26.17
C HIS A 166 -10.38 -13.18 27.18
N THR A 167 -11.17 -12.12 27.40
CA THR A 167 -12.34 -12.21 28.28
C THR A 167 -13.42 -13.14 27.72
N ILE A 168 -13.64 -13.13 26.42
CA ILE A 168 -14.59 -14.03 25.74
C ILE A 168 -14.11 -15.47 25.84
N HIS A 169 -12.83 -15.76 25.65
CA HIS A 169 -12.27 -17.11 25.82
C HIS A 169 -12.38 -17.61 27.26
N SER A 170 -12.17 -16.74 28.26
CA SER A 170 -12.36 -17.11 29.66
C SER A 170 -13.83 -17.37 30.04
N LEU A 171 -14.77 -16.80 29.29
CA LEU A 171 -16.20 -17.07 29.46
C LEU A 171 -16.66 -18.35 28.74
N THR A 172 -15.93 -18.79 27.68
CA THR A 172 -16.24 -20.04 26.96
C THR A 172 -15.69 -21.27 27.67
N ASP A 173 -14.70 -21.14 28.54
CA ASP A 173 -14.20 -22.23 29.39
C ASP A 173 -15.17 -22.54 30.56
N ASN A 174 -16.15 -21.70 30.82
CA ASN A 174 -17.25 -21.97 31.72
C ASN A 174 -18.48 -22.35 30.90
N PRO A 175 -18.90 -23.62 30.86
CA PRO A 175 -20.08 -24.01 30.11
C PRO A 175 -21.30 -23.32 30.71
N SER A 176 -21.64 -22.18 30.19
CA SER A 176 -22.89 -21.52 30.49
C SER A 176 -24.02 -22.33 29.85
N PRO A 177 -25.04 -22.81 30.62
CA PRO A 177 -26.14 -23.60 30.09
C PRO A 177 -27.11 -22.82 29.22
N ALA A 178 -26.82 -21.60 28.88
CA ALA A 178 -27.61 -20.75 28.02
C ALA A 178 -27.01 -20.57 26.65
N SER A 179 -26.92 -21.62 25.87
CA SER A 179 -26.92 -21.47 24.42
C SER A 179 -28.33 -21.13 23.95
N SER A 180 -28.83 -19.99 24.30
CA SER A 180 -30.04 -19.48 23.69
C SER A 180 -29.69 -19.15 22.22
N SER A 181 -30.18 -20.02 21.36
CA SER A 181 -30.23 -19.84 19.94
C SER A 181 -30.71 -18.43 19.57
N TYR A 182 -29.79 -17.55 19.19
CA TYR A 182 -30.14 -16.37 18.41
C TYR A 182 -30.53 -16.86 17.02
N ARG A 183 -31.80 -17.10 16.79
CA ARG A 183 -32.35 -17.20 15.44
C ARG A 183 -32.50 -15.78 14.93
N LEU A 184 -31.65 -15.42 14.00
CA LEU A 184 -31.89 -14.30 13.12
C LEU A 184 -33.16 -14.63 12.31
N LYS A 185 -34.20 -13.81 12.46
CA LYS A 185 -35.36 -13.79 11.58
C LYS A 185 -35.08 -12.94 10.35
#